data_9c8f035b623ad93b820e0f3599c0d709
#
_entry.id   9c8f035b623ad93b820e0f3599c0d709
#
_cell.length_a   1.000
_cell.length_b   1.000
_cell.length_c   1.000
_cell.angle_alpha   90.00
_cell.angle_beta   90.00
_cell.angle_gamma   90.00
#
_symmetry.space_group_name_H-M   'P 1'
#
loop_
_entity.id
_entity.type
_entity.pdbx_description
1 polymer ?
#
loop_
_entity_poly.entity_id
_entity_poly.type
_entity_poly.pdbx_seq_one_letter_code
_entity_poly.pdbx_strand_id
1 'polypeptide(L)'
;MHMTIVTLPELKLAGLPFAGPFSILGAEMPKVWSAFLEREDELKGKDGVRYGVHLREHEGVMLECIAGPVEDLNLLPAGMTALRIPGRRYAMFTHRGPMTAVQATYVTAFAAMEQLGLRQDTAAWRLERYDSRFTPTVDNPARPANAYDILIPLRD
;
A
#
# COMPACT_ATOMS: atom_id res chain seq x y z
N MET A 1 -0.37 -14.98 -13.75
CA MET A 1 0.10 -14.08 -12.66
C MET A 1 0.92 -14.88 -11.68
N HIS A 2 2.04 -14.34 -11.30
CA HIS A 2 2.95 -14.99 -10.35
C HIS A 2 2.69 -14.49 -8.93
N MET A 3 2.54 -15.44 -7.99
CA MET A 3 2.37 -15.15 -6.57
C MET A 3 3.56 -15.72 -5.79
N THR A 4 4.03 -14.97 -4.82
CA THR A 4 5.07 -15.43 -3.89
C THR A 4 4.56 -15.24 -2.46
N ILE A 5 4.80 -16.22 -1.59
CA ILE A 5 4.55 -16.04 -0.15
C ILE A 5 5.82 -15.47 0.46
N VAL A 6 5.69 -14.30 1.09
CA VAL A 6 6.82 -13.62 1.73
C VAL A 6 6.53 -13.39 3.21
N THR A 7 7.58 -13.40 4.01
CA THR A 7 7.51 -12.99 5.41
C THR A 7 8.24 -11.67 5.55
N LEU A 8 7.52 -10.64 6.00
CA LEU A 8 8.12 -9.34 6.26
C LEU A 8 8.37 -9.18 7.75
N PRO A 9 9.45 -8.50 8.12
CA PRO A 9 9.67 -8.10 9.52
C PRO A 9 8.69 -6.99 9.91
N GLU A 10 8.70 -6.59 11.18
CA GLU A 10 7.96 -5.43 11.63
C GLU A 10 8.30 -4.20 10.78
N LEU A 11 7.28 -3.45 10.38
CA LEU A 11 7.44 -2.20 9.66
C LEU A 11 7.04 -1.04 10.56
N LYS A 12 7.86 0.01 10.55
CA LYS A 12 7.58 1.28 11.22
C LYS A 12 7.42 2.33 10.13
N LEU A 13 6.22 2.86 10.01
CA LEU A 13 5.88 3.81 8.94
C LEU A 13 5.30 5.08 9.53
N ALA A 14 5.47 6.18 8.81
CA ALA A 14 4.77 7.42 9.10
C ALA A 14 4.23 8.01 7.81
N GLY A 15 3.05 8.60 7.87
CA GLY A 15 2.44 9.12 6.66
C GLY A 15 1.18 9.92 6.89
N LEU A 16 0.48 10.18 5.80
CA LEU A 16 -0.72 10.98 5.75
C LEU A 16 -1.95 10.09 5.56
N PRO A 17 -2.89 10.11 6.50
CA PRO A 17 -4.11 9.31 6.39
C PRO A 17 -5.16 10.01 5.54
N PHE A 18 -6.08 9.20 5.01
CA PHE A 18 -7.27 9.68 4.32
C PHE A 18 -8.46 8.78 4.71
N ALA A 19 -9.60 9.38 5.00
CA ALA A 19 -10.84 8.66 5.21
C ALA A 19 -11.92 9.23 4.31
N GLY A 20 -12.64 8.36 3.60
CA GLY A 20 -13.72 8.78 2.73
C GLY A 20 -14.38 7.60 2.03
N PRO A 21 -15.52 7.84 1.35
CA PRO A 21 -16.21 6.80 0.61
C PRO A 21 -15.37 6.35 -0.60
N PHE A 22 -15.56 5.09 -0.99
CA PHE A 22 -14.84 4.51 -2.13
C PHE A 22 -15.00 5.37 -3.39
N SER A 23 -16.18 5.97 -3.59
CA SER A 23 -16.48 6.75 -4.78
C SER A 23 -15.58 7.97 -5.01
N ILE A 24 -14.94 8.49 -3.96
CA ILE A 24 -14.06 9.67 -4.09
C ILE A 24 -12.57 9.31 -4.04
N LEU A 25 -12.20 8.06 -3.78
CA LEU A 25 -10.78 7.68 -3.65
C LEU A 25 -9.97 8.02 -4.90
N GLY A 26 -10.52 7.77 -6.09
CA GLY A 26 -9.82 8.04 -7.35
C GLY A 26 -9.44 9.50 -7.53
N ALA A 27 -10.25 10.45 -7.00
CA ALA A 27 -9.97 11.87 -7.08
C ALA A 27 -9.12 12.37 -5.90
N GLU A 28 -9.27 11.77 -4.71
CA GLU A 28 -8.65 12.27 -3.48
C GLU A 28 -7.28 11.65 -3.20
N MET A 29 -7.09 10.36 -3.48
CA MET A 29 -5.81 9.70 -3.22
C MET A 29 -4.62 10.32 -3.95
N PRO A 30 -4.73 10.78 -5.21
CA PRO A 30 -3.63 11.51 -5.84
C PRO A 30 -3.20 12.75 -5.08
N LYS A 31 -4.14 13.45 -4.43
CA LYS A 31 -3.81 14.63 -3.60
C LYS A 31 -3.03 14.24 -2.36
N VAL A 32 -3.40 13.12 -1.73
CA VAL A 32 -2.68 12.59 -0.57
C VAL A 32 -1.27 12.17 -0.97
N TRP A 33 -1.12 11.50 -2.12
CA TRP A 33 0.20 11.13 -2.64
C TRP A 33 1.08 12.35 -2.87
N SER A 34 0.55 13.39 -3.53
CA SER A 34 1.30 14.62 -3.78
C SER A 34 1.73 15.30 -2.48
N ALA A 35 0.81 15.40 -1.51
CA ALA A 35 1.11 15.98 -0.21
C ALA A 35 2.18 15.18 0.53
N PHE A 36 2.10 13.85 0.47
CA PHE A 36 3.11 12.99 1.10
C PHE A 36 4.49 13.19 0.45
N LEU A 37 4.56 13.16 -0.88
CA LEU A 37 5.82 13.29 -1.60
C LEU A 37 6.50 14.64 -1.33
N GLU A 38 5.74 15.71 -1.17
CA GLU A 38 6.28 17.03 -0.80
C GLU A 38 6.97 17.00 0.57
N ARG A 39 6.55 16.12 1.46
CA ARG A 39 7.03 16.05 2.83
C ARG A 39 7.87 14.81 3.13
N GLU A 40 8.10 13.96 2.15
CA GLU A 40 8.81 12.70 2.34
C GLU A 40 10.22 12.89 2.93
N ASP A 41 10.88 14.00 2.61
CA ASP A 41 12.22 14.30 3.13
C ASP A 41 12.24 14.55 4.64
N GLU A 42 11.10 14.80 5.25
CA GLU A 42 11.00 14.93 6.72
C GLU A 42 11.12 13.57 7.42
N LEU A 43 10.94 12.46 6.70
CA LEU A 43 11.06 11.11 7.26
C LEU A 43 12.53 10.69 7.34
N LYS A 44 12.90 10.14 8.49
CA LYS A 44 14.20 9.50 8.68
C LYS A 44 14.03 7.99 8.58
N GLY A 45 14.89 7.33 7.83
CA GLY A 45 14.83 5.90 7.58
C GLY A 45 14.29 5.54 6.21
N LYS A 46 14.06 6.52 5.34
CA LYS A 46 13.60 6.25 3.98
C LYS A 46 14.61 5.44 3.19
N ASP A 47 14.13 4.51 2.41
CA ASP A 47 14.94 3.60 1.59
C ASP A 47 14.50 3.64 0.11
N GLY A 48 13.71 4.63 -0.30
CA GLY A 48 13.16 4.73 -1.64
C GLY A 48 11.89 3.92 -1.84
N VAL A 49 11.37 3.31 -0.78
CA VAL A 49 10.14 2.52 -0.80
C VAL A 49 9.03 3.29 -0.11
N ARG A 50 7.83 3.25 -0.69
CA ARG A 50 6.64 3.91 -0.17
C ARG A 50 5.51 2.91 -0.10
N TYR A 51 4.59 3.13 0.83
CA TYR A 51 3.49 2.21 1.07
C TYR A 51 2.15 2.92 0.96
N GLY A 52 1.19 2.26 0.29
CA GLY A 52 -0.22 2.53 0.50
C GLY A 52 -0.74 1.48 1.47
N VAL A 53 -1.30 1.91 2.59
CA VAL A 53 -1.79 1.01 3.63
C VAL A 53 -3.31 1.11 3.69
N HIS A 54 -3.99 -0.01 3.43
CA HIS A 54 -5.43 -0.11 3.60
C HIS A 54 -5.70 -0.52 5.04
N LEU A 55 -6.15 0.44 5.85
CA LEU A 55 -6.34 0.25 7.28
C LEU A 55 -7.69 -0.37 7.61
N ARG A 56 -8.76 0.16 7.03
CA ARG A 56 -10.11 -0.28 7.37
C ARG A 56 -11.13 0.16 6.32
N GLU A 57 -12.17 -0.64 6.19
CA GLU A 57 -13.41 -0.24 5.54
C GLU A 57 -14.55 -0.45 6.54
N HIS A 58 -15.42 0.54 6.69
CA HIS A 58 -16.57 0.45 7.56
C HIS A 58 -17.73 1.25 6.97
N GLU A 59 -18.81 0.55 6.68
CA GLU A 59 -20.02 1.15 6.09
C GLU A 59 -19.74 2.01 4.86
N GLY A 60 -18.86 1.52 3.97
CA GLY A 60 -18.49 2.20 2.73
C GLY A 60 -17.46 3.30 2.89
N VAL A 61 -16.99 3.56 4.11
CA VAL A 61 -15.90 4.52 4.35
C VAL A 61 -14.58 3.77 4.39
N MET A 62 -13.65 4.18 3.54
CA MET A 62 -12.30 3.62 3.47
C MET A 62 -11.34 4.46 4.30
N LEU A 63 -10.50 3.80 5.08
CA LEU A 63 -9.40 4.46 5.78
C LEU A 63 -8.08 3.97 5.17
N GLU A 64 -7.33 4.91 4.59
CA GLU A 64 -6.09 4.65 3.88
C GLU A 64 -4.98 5.51 4.48
N CYS A 65 -3.71 5.13 4.26
CA CYS A 65 -2.56 5.93 4.63
C CYS A 65 -1.47 5.79 3.58
N ILE A 66 -0.91 6.90 3.14
CA ILE A 66 0.28 6.92 2.29
C ILE A 66 1.46 7.21 3.19
N ALA A 67 2.42 6.29 3.24
CA ALA A 67 3.44 6.29 4.27
C ALA A 67 4.82 5.87 3.75
N GLY A 68 5.83 6.19 4.50
CA GLY A 68 7.20 5.75 4.27
C GLY A 68 7.86 5.26 5.56
N PRO A 69 8.97 4.51 5.42
CA PRO A 69 9.70 3.99 6.57
C PRO A 69 10.27 5.09 7.48
N VAL A 70 10.20 4.86 8.79
CA VAL A 70 10.85 5.70 9.79
C VAL A 70 11.65 4.83 10.76
N GLU A 71 12.70 5.42 11.33
CA GLU A 71 13.52 4.71 12.32
C GLU A 71 12.86 4.69 13.70
N ASP A 72 12.23 5.81 14.08
CA ASP A 72 11.66 6.00 15.42
C ASP A 72 10.24 6.55 15.33
N LEU A 73 9.27 5.75 15.77
CA LEU A 73 7.86 6.14 15.78
C LEU A 73 7.53 7.24 16.79
N ASN A 74 8.44 7.57 17.69
CA ASN A 74 8.27 8.68 18.64
C ASN A 74 8.68 10.03 18.07
N LEU A 75 9.33 10.06 16.91
CA LEU A 75 9.81 11.27 16.24
C LEU A 75 9.08 11.48 14.92
N LEU A 76 7.82 11.86 15.00
CA LEU A 76 6.99 12.06 13.82
C LEU A 76 6.98 13.51 13.35
N PRO A 77 7.02 13.74 12.03
CA PRO A 77 6.70 15.05 11.48
C PRO A 77 5.27 15.47 11.87
N ALA A 78 5.06 16.77 12.00
CA ALA A 78 3.76 17.31 12.39
C ALA A 78 2.66 16.86 11.43
N GLY A 79 1.53 16.41 11.98
CA GLY A 79 0.36 15.99 11.19
C GLY A 79 0.45 14.60 10.57
N MET A 80 1.55 13.89 10.78
CA MET A 80 1.68 12.51 10.28
C MET A 80 1.20 11.49 11.31
N THR A 81 0.70 10.38 10.80
CA THR A 81 0.23 9.23 11.59
C THR A 81 1.32 8.17 11.64
N ALA A 82 1.55 7.62 12.83
CA ALA A 82 2.46 6.49 13.02
C ALA A 82 1.73 5.18 12.77
N LEU A 83 2.37 4.27 12.03
CA LEU A 83 1.88 2.92 11.80
C LEU A 83 2.96 1.93 12.20
N ARG A 84 2.62 1.02 13.12
CA ARG A 84 3.46 -0.14 13.45
C ARG A 84 2.77 -1.37 12.90
N ILE A 85 3.40 -2.03 11.95
CA ILE A 85 2.85 -3.22 11.30
C ILE A 85 3.65 -4.41 11.79
N PRO A 86 3.01 -5.37 12.50
CA PRO A 86 3.71 -6.56 12.98
C PRO A 86 4.31 -7.37 11.84
N GLY A 87 5.43 -8.04 12.11
CA GLY A 87 5.99 -9.01 11.18
C GLY A 87 4.99 -10.13 10.90
N ARG A 88 4.83 -10.51 9.64
CA ARG A 88 3.89 -11.54 9.24
C ARG A 88 4.08 -12.01 7.82
N ARG A 89 3.31 -13.04 7.44
CA ARG A 89 3.30 -13.57 6.08
C ARG A 89 2.26 -12.84 5.21
N TYR A 90 2.63 -12.67 3.95
CA TYR A 90 1.77 -12.09 2.92
C TYR A 90 1.81 -12.95 1.66
N ALA A 91 0.69 -12.96 0.93
CA ALA A 91 0.71 -13.32 -0.48
C ALA A 91 1.08 -12.06 -1.25
N MET A 92 2.18 -12.11 -1.97
CA MET A 92 2.67 -10.98 -2.76
C MET A 92 2.41 -11.20 -4.24
N PHE A 93 1.79 -10.21 -4.85
CA PHE A 93 1.53 -10.16 -6.28
C PHE A 93 2.14 -8.88 -6.83
N THR A 94 2.68 -8.93 -8.04
CA THR A 94 3.15 -7.71 -8.71
C THR A 94 2.12 -7.30 -9.75
N HIS A 95 1.58 -6.08 -9.60
CA HIS A 95 0.84 -5.45 -10.67
C HIS A 95 1.83 -4.93 -11.71
N ARG A 96 1.58 -5.24 -12.99
CA ARG A 96 2.36 -4.72 -14.12
C ARG A 96 1.40 -4.13 -15.13
N GLY A 97 1.73 -2.93 -15.62
CA GLY A 97 0.95 -2.27 -16.65
C GLY A 97 0.30 -0.98 -16.19
N PRO A 98 -0.61 -0.44 -16.99
CA PRO A 98 -1.28 0.82 -16.66
C PRO A 98 -2.12 0.68 -15.39
N MET A 99 -2.29 1.80 -14.68
CA MET A 99 -3.05 1.81 -13.42
C MET A 99 -4.54 1.51 -13.62
N THR A 100 -5.05 1.70 -14.82
CA THR A 100 -6.43 1.30 -15.16
C THR A 100 -6.64 -0.22 -15.09
N ALA A 101 -5.58 -1.02 -15.13
CA ALA A 101 -5.66 -2.48 -15.07
C ALA A 101 -5.52 -3.04 -13.64
N VAL A 102 -5.38 -2.21 -12.63
CA VAL A 102 -5.16 -2.64 -11.23
C VAL A 102 -6.32 -3.48 -10.71
N GLN A 103 -7.55 -3.09 -11.01
CA GLN A 103 -8.73 -3.85 -10.54
C GLN A 103 -8.69 -5.30 -11.05
N ALA A 104 -8.34 -5.50 -12.31
CA ALA A 104 -8.22 -6.84 -12.87
C ALA A 104 -7.10 -7.65 -12.18
N THR A 105 -6.01 -6.99 -11.81
CA THR A 105 -4.93 -7.64 -11.04
C THR A 105 -5.44 -8.13 -9.69
N TYR A 106 -6.21 -7.32 -8.95
CA TYR A 106 -6.79 -7.75 -7.67
C TYR A 106 -7.74 -8.94 -7.84
N VAL A 107 -8.60 -8.91 -8.85
CA VAL A 107 -9.52 -10.04 -9.11
C VAL A 107 -8.72 -11.33 -9.35
N THR A 108 -7.69 -11.26 -10.18
CA THR A 108 -6.82 -12.42 -10.46
C THR A 108 -6.08 -12.89 -9.21
N ALA A 109 -5.59 -11.94 -8.39
CA ALA A 109 -4.86 -12.25 -7.18
C ALA A 109 -5.73 -13.01 -6.16
N PHE A 110 -6.94 -12.54 -5.90
CA PHE A 110 -7.85 -13.22 -4.97
C PHE A 110 -8.30 -14.59 -5.50
N ALA A 111 -8.52 -14.73 -6.80
CA ALA A 111 -8.85 -16.02 -7.40
C ALA A 111 -7.69 -17.01 -7.26
N ALA A 112 -6.44 -16.57 -7.45
CA ALA A 112 -5.27 -17.42 -7.27
C ALA A 112 -5.12 -17.87 -5.81
N MET A 113 -5.35 -16.97 -4.85
CA MET A 113 -5.32 -17.32 -3.43
C MET A 113 -6.36 -18.40 -3.09
N GLU A 114 -7.57 -18.25 -3.59
CA GLU A 114 -8.65 -19.21 -3.37
C GLU A 114 -8.26 -20.59 -3.91
N GLN A 115 -7.72 -20.67 -5.11
CA GLN A 115 -7.29 -21.92 -5.71
C GLN A 115 -6.19 -22.62 -4.90
N LEU A 116 -5.36 -21.85 -4.21
CA LEU A 116 -4.27 -22.37 -3.38
C LEU A 116 -4.68 -22.61 -1.93
N GLY A 117 -5.94 -22.37 -1.58
CA GLY A 117 -6.43 -22.53 -0.22
C GLY A 117 -5.88 -21.49 0.76
N LEU A 118 -5.37 -20.37 0.26
CA LEU A 118 -4.87 -19.28 1.09
C LEU A 118 -6.01 -18.37 1.51
N ARG A 119 -5.97 -17.92 2.78
CA ARG A 119 -7.00 -17.05 3.33
C ARG A 119 -6.41 -15.71 3.75
N GLN A 120 -7.06 -14.64 3.31
CA GLN A 120 -6.71 -13.31 3.77
C GLN A 120 -7.08 -13.15 5.25
N ASP A 121 -6.17 -12.54 6.01
CA ASP A 121 -6.48 -12.04 7.35
C ASP A 121 -7.11 -10.65 7.20
N THR A 122 -8.42 -10.57 7.29
CA THR A 122 -9.17 -9.32 7.13
C THR A 122 -9.03 -8.38 8.33
N ALA A 123 -8.49 -8.86 9.45
CA ALA A 123 -8.19 -8.02 10.61
C ALA A 123 -6.83 -7.33 10.48
N ALA A 124 -5.99 -7.75 9.53
CA ALA A 124 -4.69 -7.15 9.27
C ALA A 124 -4.76 -6.22 8.06
N TRP A 125 -3.78 -5.33 7.95
CA TRP A 125 -3.74 -4.31 6.91
C TRP A 125 -3.15 -4.86 5.62
N ARG A 126 -3.82 -4.57 4.50
CA ARG A 126 -3.30 -4.85 3.16
C ARG A 126 -2.35 -3.73 2.76
N LEU A 127 -1.24 -4.09 2.11
CA LEU A 127 -0.22 -3.14 1.72
C LEU A 127 -0.07 -3.10 0.20
N GLU A 128 0.22 -1.92 -0.30
CA GLU A 128 0.75 -1.70 -1.64
C GLU A 128 2.13 -1.09 -1.46
N ARG A 129 3.15 -1.69 -2.08
CA ARG A 129 4.54 -1.27 -1.93
C ARG A 129 5.06 -0.74 -3.25
N TYR A 130 5.44 0.53 -3.23
CA TYR A 130 5.91 1.26 -4.40
C TYR A 130 7.41 1.51 -4.30
N ASP A 131 8.11 1.36 -5.40
CA ASP A 131 9.54 1.65 -5.55
C ASP A 131 9.79 2.40 -6.86
N SER A 132 11.02 2.35 -7.37
CA SER A 132 11.41 3.06 -8.60
C SER A 132 10.63 2.64 -9.85
N ARG A 133 9.92 1.51 -9.82
CA ARG A 133 9.15 1.03 -10.98
C ARG A 133 7.92 1.90 -11.26
N PHE A 134 7.37 2.54 -10.24
CA PHE A 134 6.25 3.46 -10.39
C PHE A 134 6.10 4.34 -9.15
N THR A 135 6.01 5.65 -9.38
CA THR A 135 5.67 6.63 -8.33
C THR A 135 4.35 7.30 -8.70
N PRO A 136 3.28 7.09 -7.92
CA PRO A 136 2.00 7.77 -8.15
C PRO A 136 2.18 9.29 -8.21
N THR A 137 1.42 9.94 -9.08
CA THR A 137 1.42 11.38 -9.37
C THR A 137 2.70 11.93 -10.04
N VAL A 138 3.76 11.14 -10.10
CA VAL A 138 5.02 11.54 -10.79
C VAL A 138 5.13 10.85 -12.14
N ASP A 139 4.98 9.52 -12.17
CA ASP A 139 5.07 8.75 -13.40
C ASP A 139 3.73 8.72 -14.13
N ASN A 140 3.79 8.58 -15.46
CA ASN A 140 2.58 8.44 -16.26
C ASN A 140 1.84 7.14 -15.89
N PRO A 141 0.59 7.22 -15.40
CA PRO A 141 -0.15 6.03 -14.97
C PRO A 141 -0.52 5.09 -16.12
N ALA A 142 -0.40 5.53 -17.36
CA ALA A 142 -0.74 4.72 -18.54
C ALA A 142 0.42 3.88 -19.06
N ARG A 143 1.63 4.01 -18.50
CA ARG A 143 2.80 3.27 -19.01
C ARG A 143 2.64 1.76 -18.83
N PRO A 144 2.90 0.95 -19.88
CA PRO A 144 2.89 -0.51 -19.76
C PRO A 144 3.95 -1.07 -18.80
N ALA A 145 5.04 -0.33 -18.58
CA ALA A 145 6.15 -0.76 -17.72
C ALA A 145 5.95 -0.47 -16.24
N ASN A 146 4.88 0.21 -15.86
CA ASN A 146 4.58 0.47 -14.45
C ASN A 146 4.43 -0.83 -13.67
N ALA A 147 4.94 -0.86 -12.46
CA ALA A 147 4.77 -2.02 -11.58
C ALA A 147 4.85 -1.61 -10.11
N TYR A 148 4.07 -2.29 -9.28
CA TYR A 148 4.20 -2.22 -7.83
C TYR A 148 3.71 -3.52 -7.20
N ASP A 149 4.06 -3.75 -5.95
CA ASP A 149 3.72 -5.00 -5.28
C ASP A 149 2.48 -4.84 -4.39
N ILE A 150 1.60 -5.84 -4.46
CA ILE A 150 0.41 -5.95 -3.63
C ILE A 150 0.71 -7.04 -2.60
N LEU A 151 0.54 -6.71 -1.33
CA LEU A 151 0.82 -7.59 -0.20
C LEU A 151 -0.46 -7.83 0.57
N ILE A 152 -1.01 -9.03 0.42
CA ILE A 152 -2.26 -9.43 1.06
C ILE A 152 -1.91 -10.25 2.30
N PRO A 153 -2.26 -9.77 3.52
CA PRO A 153 -1.90 -10.48 4.74
C PRO A 153 -2.61 -11.83 4.84
N LEU A 154 -1.88 -12.86 5.24
CA LEU A 154 -2.39 -14.21 5.32
C LEU A 154 -2.76 -14.59 6.74
N ARG A 155 -3.85 -15.34 6.88
CA ARG A 155 -4.19 -16.03 8.13
C ARG A 155 -3.26 -17.22 8.29
N ASP A 156 -2.92 -17.50 9.54
CA ASP A 156 -2.17 -18.70 9.91
C ASP A 156 -3.04 -19.96 9.89
#